data_efab84778abfcb70caf9f9a63c83fd09
#
_entry.id   efab84778abfcb70caf9f9a63c83fd09
#
_cell.length_a   1.000
_cell.length_b   1.000
_cell.length_c   1.000
_cell.angle_alpha   90.00
_cell.angle_beta   90.00
_cell.angle_gamma   90.00
#
_symmetry.space_group_name_H-M   'P 1'
#
loop_
_entity.id
_entity.type
_entity.pdbx_description
1 polymer ?
#
loop_
_entity_poly.entity_id
_entity_poly.type
_entity_poly.pdbx_seq_one_letter_code
_entity_poly.pdbx_strand_id
1 'polypeptide(L)'
;DVYKRQGKTMVVTALGMLLGARSDASSVRNGAKSALAEAVIRLPHGHRALELAEEAGGTAEDIDEQTSELLLARTVNASGRSRAHVGGCSAPIGTLSQIGQTLVAVHGQSDQLRLKSAAEQRQSLDLYAGEELANLLEKYRENYERYRAAAAELKEVRENSRARALEAQTLQ
;
A
#
# COMPACT_ATOMS: atom_id res chain seq x y z
N ASP A 1 -1.28 12.79 -39.56
CA ASP A 1 -1.68 12.23 -38.27
C ASP A 1 -0.58 11.35 -37.63
N VAL A 2 0.66 11.89 -37.58
CA VAL A 2 1.86 11.21 -37.07
C VAL A 2 1.76 10.93 -35.55
N TYR A 3 0.89 11.62 -34.82
CA TYR A 3 0.70 11.50 -33.37
C TYR A 3 -0.25 10.37 -32.93
N LYS A 4 -1.01 9.75 -33.81
CA LYS A 4 -1.86 8.59 -33.53
C LYS A 4 -1.07 7.32 -33.83
N ARG A 5 -1.21 6.28 -33.00
CA ARG A 5 -0.55 4.95 -33.08
C ARG A 5 0.88 4.85 -32.51
N GLN A 6 1.31 5.78 -31.67
CA GLN A 6 2.64 5.70 -31.00
C GLN A 6 2.66 4.80 -29.72
N GLY A 7 1.61 4.05 -29.47
CA GLY A 7 1.56 3.16 -28.31
C GLY A 7 1.33 3.85 -26.95
N LYS A 8 1.09 5.16 -26.90
CA LYS A 8 0.89 5.92 -25.65
C LYS A 8 -0.16 5.29 -24.74
N THR A 9 -1.32 4.93 -25.31
CA THR A 9 -2.41 4.30 -24.54
C THR A 9 -2.00 2.93 -24.00
N MET A 10 -1.21 2.15 -24.73
CA MET A 10 -0.73 0.85 -24.27
C MET A 10 0.19 1.00 -23.06
N VAL A 11 1.11 1.98 -23.09
CA VAL A 11 2.03 2.26 -21.96
C VAL A 11 1.23 2.71 -20.73
N VAL A 12 0.27 3.63 -20.90
CA VAL A 12 -0.58 4.10 -19.81
C VAL A 12 -1.43 2.97 -19.24
N THR A 13 -1.98 2.09 -20.09
CA THR A 13 -2.74 0.92 -19.64
C THR A 13 -1.86 -0.07 -18.89
N ALA A 14 -0.66 -0.38 -19.38
CA ALA A 14 0.28 -1.25 -18.71
C ALA A 14 0.71 -0.68 -17.35
N LEU A 15 1.01 0.62 -17.29
CA LEU A 15 1.30 1.32 -16.05
C LEU A 15 0.12 1.24 -15.08
N GLY A 16 -1.11 1.50 -15.54
CA GLY A 16 -2.32 1.35 -14.73
C GLY A 16 -2.48 -0.07 -14.18
N MET A 17 -2.17 -1.10 -14.97
CA MET A 17 -2.17 -2.49 -14.51
C MET A 17 -1.19 -2.71 -13.37
N LEU A 18 0.04 -2.21 -13.48
CA LEU A 18 1.10 -2.31 -12.47
C LEU A 18 0.79 -1.50 -11.20
N LEU A 19 0.05 -0.40 -11.34
CA LEU A 19 -0.40 0.43 -10.22
C LEU A 19 -1.72 -0.05 -9.58
N GLY A 20 -2.14 -1.28 -9.89
CA GLY A 20 -3.31 -1.88 -9.26
C GLY A 20 -4.68 -1.46 -9.82
N ALA A 21 -4.71 -0.69 -10.93
CA ALA A 21 -5.98 -0.30 -11.56
C ALA A 21 -6.80 -1.53 -11.98
N ARG A 22 -8.12 -1.37 -12.05
CA ARG A 22 -9.01 -2.43 -12.53
C ARG A 22 -8.66 -2.77 -13.98
N SER A 23 -8.37 -4.02 -14.25
CA SER A 23 -8.12 -4.54 -15.59
C SER A 23 -9.04 -5.72 -15.87
N ASP A 24 -9.47 -5.87 -17.10
CA ASP A 24 -10.37 -6.91 -17.57
C ASP A 24 -9.82 -7.62 -18.82
N ALA A 25 -10.60 -8.53 -19.36
CA ALA A 25 -10.23 -9.30 -20.54
C ALA A 25 -9.98 -8.43 -21.79
N SER A 26 -10.48 -7.18 -21.83
CA SER A 26 -10.26 -6.27 -22.97
C SER A 26 -8.80 -5.82 -23.09
N SER A 27 -8.02 -5.96 -22.02
CA SER A 27 -6.57 -5.72 -22.01
C SER A 27 -5.79 -6.81 -22.73
N VAL A 28 -6.42 -7.97 -23.01
CA VAL A 28 -5.78 -9.10 -23.68
C VAL A 28 -6.04 -9.00 -25.18
N ARG A 29 -4.97 -9.06 -25.98
CA ARG A 29 -5.07 -9.04 -27.45
C ARG A 29 -5.92 -10.20 -27.93
N ASN A 30 -6.78 -9.96 -28.94
CA ASN A 30 -7.58 -10.99 -29.57
C ASN A 30 -6.69 -12.17 -30.04
N GLY A 31 -7.07 -13.39 -29.65
CA GLY A 31 -6.30 -14.61 -29.95
C GLY A 31 -5.15 -14.92 -28.96
N ALA A 32 -4.81 -14.00 -28.07
CA ALA A 32 -3.84 -14.25 -27.00
C ALA A 32 -4.51 -14.88 -25.75
N LYS A 33 -3.75 -15.67 -25.00
CA LYS A 33 -4.21 -16.30 -23.74
C LYS A 33 -4.18 -15.34 -22.55
N SER A 34 -3.22 -14.41 -22.57
CA SER A 34 -3.00 -13.45 -21.48
C SER A 34 -2.26 -12.21 -21.95
N ALA A 35 -2.33 -11.14 -21.15
CA ALA A 35 -1.48 -9.96 -21.22
C ALA A 35 -0.62 -9.90 -19.95
N LEU A 36 0.65 -9.56 -20.10
CA LEU A 36 1.61 -9.33 -19.02
C LEU A 36 2.07 -7.88 -19.07
N ALA A 37 2.03 -7.21 -17.94
CA ALA A 37 2.76 -5.97 -17.70
C ALA A 37 3.81 -6.23 -16.63
N GLU A 38 5.03 -5.78 -16.88
CA GLU A 38 6.17 -5.94 -15.97
C GLU A 38 6.99 -4.65 -15.95
N ALA A 39 7.49 -4.29 -14.77
CA ALA A 39 8.38 -3.16 -14.58
C ALA A 39 9.39 -3.44 -13.48
N VAL A 40 10.62 -2.99 -13.71
CA VAL A 40 11.67 -2.90 -12.70
C VAL A 40 11.77 -1.44 -12.27
N ILE A 41 11.70 -1.19 -10.98
CA ILE A 41 11.65 0.16 -10.40
C ILE A 41 12.86 0.32 -9.49
N ARG A 42 13.65 1.36 -9.73
CA ARG A 42 14.78 1.75 -8.88
C ARG A 42 14.31 2.68 -7.78
N LEU A 43 14.60 2.34 -6.54
CA LEU A 43 14.15 3.05 -5.36
C LEU A 43 15.32 3.25 -4.38
N PRO A 44 15.39 4.38 -3.68
CA PRO A 44 16.36 4.54 -2.60
C PRO A 44 16.01 3.57 -1.45
N HIS A 45 17.04 3.12 -0.74
CA HIS A 45 16.85 2.30 0.47
C HIS A 45 15.91 2.99 1.47
N GLY A 46 15.08 2.22 2.15
CA GLY A 46 14.07 2.75 3.07
C GLY A 46 12.84 3.37 2.41
N HIS A 47 12.70 3.27 1.08
CA HIS A 47 11.49 3.72 0.41
C HIS A 47 10.29 2.84 0.80
N ARG A 48 9.14 3.45 1.13
CA ARG A 48 7.94 2.74 1.62
C ARG A 48 7.46 1.60 0.70
N ALA A 49 7.70 1.69 -0.61
CA ALA A 49 7.37 0.63 -1.55
C ALA A 49 8.18 -0.66 -1.31
N LEU A 50 9.42 -0.55 -0.83
CA LEU A 50 10.26 -1.71 -0.49
C LEU A 50 9.71 -2.42 0.75
N GLU A 51 9.35 -1.67 1.78
CA GLU A 51 8.72 -2.22 2.99
C GLU A 51 7.41 -2.95 2.67
N LEU A 52 6.54 -2.35 1.84
CA LEU A 52 5.30 -2.98 1.38
C LEU A 52 5.53 -4.25 0.56
N ALA A 53 6.63 -4.30 -0.18
CA ALA A 53 7.01 -5.50 -0.93
C ALA A 53 7.47 -6.62 0.02
N GLU A 54 8.28 -6.31 1.02
CA GLU A 54 8.71 -7.25 2.06
C GLU A 54 7.55 -7.75 2.91
N GLU A 55 6.63 -6.87 3.33
CA GLU A 55 5.39 -7.25 4.03
C GLU A 55 4.55 -8.25 3.22
N ALA A 56 4.61 -8.18 1.89
CA ALA A 56 3.95 -9.13 0.99
C ALA A 56 4.76 -10.40 0.70
N GLY A 57 5.93 -10.55 1.30
CA GLY A 57 6.84 -11.68 1.10
C GLY A 57 7.69 -11.59 -0.17
N GLY A 58 7.70 -10.45 -0.85
CA GLY A 58 8.57 -10.18 -2.00
C GLY A 58 9.96 -9.70 -1.56
N THR A 59 10.89 -9.71 -2.49
CA THR A 59 12.26 -9.22 -2.28
C THR A 59 12.60 -8.14 -3.29
N ALA A 60 13.43 -7.19 -2.89
CA ALA A 60 14.10 -6.25 -3.79
C ALA A 60 15.58 -6.64 -3.89
N GLU A 61 16.20 -6.34 -5.01
CA GLU A 61 17.63 -6.58 -5.25
C GLU A 61 18.40 -5.28 -5.08
N ASP A 62 19.39 -5.29 -4.20
CA ASP A 62 20.26 -4.13 -4.01
C ASP A 62 21.24 -4.02 -5.18
N ILE A 63 21.26 -2.86 -5.85
CA ILE A 63 22.14 -2.58 -6.98
C ILE A 63 23.42 -1.89 -6.48
N ASP A 64 23.27 -1.00 -5.51
CA ASP A 64 24.35 -0.24 -4.90
C ASP A 64 24.02 0.07 -3.43
N GLU A 65 24.92 0.83 -2.76
CA GLU A 65 24.77 1.18 -1.33
C GLU A 65 23.54 2.05 -1.00
N GLN A 66 22.84 2.59 -1.99
CA GLN A 66 21.74 3.53 -1.79
C GLN A 66 20.46 3.14 -2.53
N THR A 67 20.53 2.15 -3.45
CA THR A 67 19.46 1.89 -4.42
C THR A 67 19.14 0.40 -4.51
N SER A 68 17.87 0.06 -4.46
CA SER A 68 17.35 -1.28 -4.71
C SER A 68 16.44 -1.30 -5.94
N GLU A 69 16.41 -2.43 -6.66
CA GLU A 69 15.45 -2.71 -7.73
C GLU A 69 14.29 -3.56 -7.22
N LEU A 70 13.07 -3.10 -7.47
CA LEU A 70 11.85 -3.82 -7.17
C LEU A 70 11.16 -4.24 -8.47
N LEU A 71 10.94 -5.55 -8.65
CA LEU A 71 10.18 -6.10 -9.75
C LEU A 71 8.68 -6.10 -9.43
N LEU A 72 7.88 -5.46 -10.28
CA LEU A 72 6.43 -5.54 -10.25
C LEU A 72 5.94 -6.22 -11.53
N ALA A 73 5.03 -7.17 -11.40
CA ALA A 73 4.41 -7.81 -12.56
C ALA A 73 2.91 -8.04 -12.35
N ARG A 74 2.15 -7.93 -13.44
CA ARG A 74 0.73 -8.27 -13.45
C ARG A 74 0.33 -8.98 -14.72
N THR A 75 -0.32 -10.13 -14.56
CA THR A 75 -0.87 -10.92 -15.66
C THR A 75 -2.39 -10.87 -15.62
N VAL A 76 -3.01 -10.64 -16.77
CA VAL A 76 -4.47 -10.74 -16.96
C VAL A 76 -4.74 -11.78 -18.03
N ASN A 77 -5.60 -12.76 -17.73
CA ASN A 77 -5.99 -13.81 -18.69
C ASN A 77 -7.20 -13.39 -19.52
N ALA A 78 -7.39 -14.02 -20.68
CA ALA A 78 -8.56 -13.82 -21.53
C ALA A 78 -9.89 -14.11 -20.80
N SER A 79 -9.87 -14.90 -19.71
CA SER A 79 -11.03 -15.13 -18.83
C SER A 79 -11.29 -14.00 -17.82
N GLY A 80 -10.50 -12.92 -17.84
CA GLY A 80 -10.59 -11.79 -16.89
C GLY A 80 -9.91 -12.03 -15.55
N ARG A 81 -9.36 -13.22 -15.28
CA ARG A 81 -8.62 -13.49 -14.05
C ARG A 81 -7.28 -12.76 -14.08
N SER A 82 -6.93 -12.12 -12.97
CA SER A 82 -5.69 -11.36 -12.83
C SER A 82 -4.85 -11.87 -11.67
N ARG A 83 -3.52 -11.89 -11.88
CA ARG A 83 -2.52 -12.23 -10.86
C ARG A 83 -1.48 -11.11 -10.79
N ALA A 84 -1.05 -10.80 -9.58
CA ALA A 84 -0.02 -9.82 -9.32
C ALA A 84 1.20 -10.49 -8.67
N HIS A 85 2.38 -9.95 -8.98
CA HIS A 85 3.64 -10.35 -8.35
C HIS A 85 4.40 -9.09 -7.94
N VAL A 86 5.00 -9.15 -6.78
CA VAL A 86 5.80 -8.09 -6.17
C VAL A 86 7.09 -8.73 -5.68
N GLY A 87 8.24 -8.25 -6.14
CA GLY A 87 9.53 -8.81 -5.75
C GLY A 87 9.64 -10.32 -5.98
N GLY A 88 9.11 -10.82 -7.12
CA GLY A 88 9.11 -12.24 -7.47
C GLY A 88 8.03 -13.09 -6.82
N CYS A 89 7.35 -12.62 -5.76
CA CYS A 89 6.30 -13.36 -5.05
C CYS A 89 4.90 -12.99 -5.49
N SER A 90 3.97 -13.95 -5.44
CA SER A 90 2.55 -13.68 -5.72
C SER A 90 1.97 -12.82 -4.61
N ALA A 91 1.31 -11.73 -4.98
CA ALA A 91 0.74 -10.76 -4.04
C ALA A 91 -0.72 -10.42 -4.39
N PRO A 92 -1.51 -9.95 -3.41
CA PRO A 92 -2.83 -9.37 -3.68
C PRO A 92 -2.73 -8.15 -4.59
N ILE A 93 -3.74 -7.92 -5.44
CA ILE A 93 -3.77 -6.73 -6.32
C ILE A 93 -3.78 -5.44 -5.49
N GLY A 94 -4.37 -5.47 -4.29
CA GLY A 94 -4.35 -4.36 -3.33
C GLY A 94 -2.94 -3.92 -2.96
N THR A 95 -1.99 -4.83 -2.84
CA THR A 95 -0.58 -4.53 -2.58
C THR A 95 0.05 -3.72 -3.72
N LEU A 96 -0.22 -4.10 -4.99
CA LEU A 96 0.22 -3.29 -6.14
C LEU A 96 -0.36 -1.87 -6.08
N SER A 97 -1.62 -1.74 -5.67
CA SER A 97 -2.25 -0.41 -5.54
C SER A 97 -1.60 0.42 -4.44
N GLN A 98 -1.29 -0.18 -3.29
CA GLN A 98 -0.59 0.50 -2.20
C GLN A 98 0.82 0.94 -2.61
N ILE A 99 1.59 0.03 -3.22
CA ILE A 99 2.91 0.35 -3.78
C ILE A 99 2.79 1.45 -4.82
N GLY A 100 1.84 1.34 -5.77
CA GLY A 100 1.62 2.31 -6.82
C GLY A 100 1.36 3.73 -6.30
N GLN A 101 0.63 3.86 -5.19
CA GLN A 101 0.35 5.15 -4.54
C GLN A 101 1.62 5.82 -3.98
N THR A 102 2.63 5.04 -3.59
CA THR A 102 3.90 5.58 -3.11
C THR A 102 4.85 5.97 -4.24
N LEU A 103 4.67 5.39 -5.43
CA LEU A 103 5.59 5.55 -6.56
C LEU A 103 5.21 6.70 -7.49
N VAL A 104 3.95 6.82 -7.84
CA VAL A 104 3.48 7.71 -8.91
C VAL A 104 2.21 8.46 -8.54
N ALA A 105 2.23 9.76 -8.74
CA ALA A 105 1.02 10.57 -8.82
C ALA A 105 0.60 10.65 -10.29
N VAL A 106 -0.49 9.96 -10.65
CA VAL A 106 -1.06 10.06 -12.00
C VAL A 106 -1.98 11.29 -12.03
N HIS A 107 -1.53 12.37 -12.69
CA HIS A 107 -2.35 13.55 -12.92
C HIS A 107 -3.23 13.34 -14.16
N GLY A 108 -4.53 13.21 -13.95
CA GLY A 108 -5.53 13.03 -15.01
C GLY A 108 -6.92 13.40 -14.52
N GLN A 109 -7.94 13.20 -15.34
CA GLN A 109 -9.35 13.48 -14.96
C GLN A 109 -9.83 12.70 -13.70
N SER A 110 -9.02 11.79 -13.16
CA SER A 110 -9.27 11.00 -11.96
C SER A 110 -8.51 11.48 -10.71
N ASP A 111 -7.85 12.64 -10.76
CA ASP A 111 -7.06 13.21 -9.64
C ASP A 111 -7.87 13.45 -8.34
N GLN A 112 -9.18 13.49 -8.46
CA GLN A 112 -10.07 13.55 -7.29
C GLN A 112 -10.01 12.28 -6.40
N LEU A 113 -9.34 11.20 -6.84
CA LEU A 113 -9.26 9.95 -6.08
C LEU A 113 -8.33 10.06 -4.86
N ARG A 114 -7.26 10.85 -4.94
CA ARG A 114 -6.30 11.03 -3.84
C ARG A 114 -6.88 11.76 -2.62
N LEU A 115 -7.88 12.61 -2.82
CA LEU A 115 -8.54 13.35 -1.74
C LEU A 115 -9.90 12.75 -1.33
N LYS A 116 -10.23 11.54 -1.77
CA LYS A 116 -11.51 10.89 -1.45
C LYS A 116 -11.55 10.28 -0.06
N SER A 117 -10.42 9.86 0.49
CA SER A 117 -10.40 9.32 1.85
C SER A 117 -10.07 10.43 2.86
N ALA A 118 -10.78 10.43 3.99
CA ALA A 118 -10.51 11.36 5.09
C ALA A 118 -9.07 11.23 5.63
N ALA A 119 -8.48 10.04 5.55
CA ALA A 119 -7.11 9.77 5.96
C ALA A 119 -6.10 10.48 5.05
N GLU A 120 -6.29 10.41 3.73
CA GLU A 120 -5.41 11.08 2.75
C GLU A 120 -5.55 12.60 2.80
N GLN A 121 -6.79 13.11 2.99
CA GLN A 121 -7.01 14.54 3.21
C GLN A 121 -6.23 15.04 4.42
N ARG A 122 -6.31 14.30 5.54
CA ARG A 122 -5.58 14.64 6.76
C ARG A 122 -4.07 14.57 6.54
N GLN A 123 -3.57 13.51 5.92
CA GLN A 123 -2.15 13.37 5.62
C GLN A 123 -1.63 14.52 4.74
N SER A 124 -2.42 14.96 3.75
CA SER A 124 -2.06 16.10 2.90
C SER A 124 -1.99 17.41 3.70
N LEU A 125 -2.90 17.61 4.64
CA LEU A 125 -2.87 18.76 5.56
C LEU A 125 -1.68 18.69 6.52
N ASP A 126 -1.39 17.51 7.06
CA ASP A 126 -0.26 17.28 7.95
C ASP A 126 1.07 17.59 7.23
N LEU A 127 1.23 17.14 5.97
CA LEU A 127 2.40 17.46 5.14
C LEU A 127 2.50 18.96 4.83
N TYR A 128 1.39 19.63 4.55
CA TYR A 128 1.37 21.07 4.30
C TYR A 128 1.77 21.89 5.52
N ALA A 129 1.44 21.42 6.72
CA ALA A 129 1.78 22.10 7.98
C ALA A 129 3.29 21.99 8.35
N GLY A 130 4.06 21.12 7.68
CA GLY A 130 5.51 21.06 7.77
C GLY A 130 6.06 20.36 9.02
N GLU A 131 7.37 20.56 9.25
CA GLU A 131 8.13 19.81 10.27
C GLU A 131 7.67 20.06 11.71
N GLU A 132 7.15 21.25 12.01
CA GLU A 132 6.69 21.57 13.35
C GLU A 132 5.51 20.68 13.76
N LEU A 133 4.56 20.48 12.84
CA LEU A 133 3.44 19.56 13.07
C LEU A 133 3.89 18.09 13.10
N ALA A 134 4.85 17.71 12.26
CA ALA A 134 5.40 16.34 12.26
C ALA A 134 5.98 15.98 13.64
N ASN A 135 6.78 16.85 14.22
CA ASN A 135 7.36 16.68 15.56
C ASN A 135 6.30 16.61 16.66
N LEU A 136 5.23 17.41 16.56
CA LEU A 136 4.10 17.37 17.50
C LEU A 136 3.31 16.07 17.37
N LEU A 137 3.11 15.59 16.15
CA LEU A 137 2.43 14.33 15.86
C LEU A 137 3.19 13.12 16.41
N GLU A 138 4.51 13.11 16.32
CA GLU A 138 5.36 12.06 16.89
C GLU A 138 5.20 12.01 18.42
N LYS A 139 5.36 13.16 19.10
CA LYS A 139 5.13 13.25 20.55
C LYS A 139 3.70 12.85 20.96
N TYR A 140 2.72 13.21 20.14
CA TYR A 140 1.33 12.82 20.40
C TYR A 140 1.16 11.30 20.31
N ARG A 141 1.74 10.67 19.28
CA ARG A 141 1.67 9.20 19.09
C ARG A 141 2.30 8.46 20.26
N GLU A 142 3.50 8.83 20.69
CA GLU A 142 4.17 8.25 21.85
C GLU A 142 3.30 8.35 23.13
N ASN A 143 2.76 9.55 23.41
CA ASN A 143 1.91 9.75 24.57
C ASN A 143 0.57 8.98 24.46
N TYR A 144 0.00 8.91 23.27
CA TYR A 144 -1.23 8.17 23.05
C TYR A 144 -1.04 6.65 23.21
N GLU A 145 0.08 6.09 22.76
CA GLU A 145 0.44 4.68 22.98
C GLU A 145 0.61 4.38 24.47
N ARG A 146 1.33 5.23 25.18
CA ARG A 146 1.46 5.13 26.64
C ARG A 146 0.11 5.19 27.35
N TYR A 147 -0.74 6.11 26.94
CA TYR A 147 -2.10 6.21 27.48
C TYR A 147 -2.91 4.92 27.19
N ARG A 148 -2.86 4.40 25.97
CA ARG A 148 -3.56 3.16 25.62
C ARG A 148 -3.07 1.96 26.42
N ALA A 149 -1.76 1.83 26.61
CA ALA A 149 -1.19 0.77 27.41
C ALA A 149 -1.67 0.85 28.88
N ALA A 150 -1.57 2.02 29.49
CA ALA A 150 -2.03 2.24 30.86
C ALA A 150 -3.56 2.03 31.02
N ALA A 151 -4.35 2.44 30.02
CA ALA A 151 -5.80 2.22 30.03
C ALA A 151 -6.17 0.73 29.91
N ALA A 152 -5.42 -0.03 29.11
CA ALA A 152 -5.60 -1.47 28.99
C ALA A 152 -5.22 -2.20 30.30
N GLU A 153 -4.10 -1.85 30.91
CA GLU A 153 -3.66 -2.39 32.19
C GLU A 153 -4.69 -2.08 33.30
N LEU A 154 -5.17 -0.85 33.38
CA LEU A 154 -6.20 -0.48 34.34
C LEU A 154 -7.49 -1.27 34.16
N LYS A 155 -7.88 -1.53 32.90
CA LYS A 155 -9.04 -2.34 32.59
C LYS A 155 -8.86 -3.77 33.09
N GLU A 156 -7.71 -4.38 32.81
CA GLU A 156 -7.37 -5.74 33.25
C GLU A 156 -7.36 -5.86 34.78
N VAL A 157 -6.72 -4.92 35.48
CA VAL A 157 -6.72 -4.89 36.95
C VAL A 157 -8.13 -4.79 37.52
N ARG A 158 -9.00 -3.98 36.93
CA ARG A 158 -10.40 -3.85 37.37
C ARG A 158 -11.22 -5.12 37.13
N GLU A 159 -11.03 -5.79 36.01
CA GLU A 159 -11.70 -7.05 35.67
C GLU A 159 -11.24 -8.17 36.60
N ASN A 160 -9.92 -8.32 36.83
CA ASN A 160 -9.36 -9.29 37.74
C ASN A 160 -9.79 -9.04 39.20
N SER A 161 -9.88 -7.79 39.63
CA SER A 161 -10.35 -7.42 40.96
C SER A 161 -11.84 -7.79 41.17
N ARG A 162 -12.66 -7.57 40.14
CA ARG A 162 -14.09 -7.97 40.18
C ARG A 162 -14.26 -9.48 40.22
N ALA A 163 -13.48 -10.22 39.41
CA ALA A 163 -13.51 -11.69 39.41
C ALA A 163 -13.15 -12.27 40.78
N ARG A 164 -12.06 -11.78 41.40
CA ARG A 164 -11.61 -12.19 42.73
C ARG A 164 -12.64 -11.86 43.82
N ALA A 165 -13.31 -10.69 43.72
CA ALA A 165 -14.35 -10.33 44.67
C ALA A 165 -15.57 -11.25 44.54
N LEU A 166 -15.95 -11.68 43.35
CA LEU A 166 -17.02 -12.61 43.09
C LEU A 166 -16.71 -14.02 43.62
N GLU A 167 -15.49 -14.51 43.38
CA GLU A 167 -14.99 -15.79 43.92
C GLU A 167 -15.03 -15.80 45.44
N ALA A 168 -14.59 -14.72 46.10
CA ALA A 168 -14.60 -14.62 47.55
C ALA A 168 -16.02 -14.66 48.14
N GLN A 169 -17.02 -14.14 47.42
CA GLN A 169 -18.44 -14.23 47.83
C GLN A 169 -19.06 -15.62 47.65
N THR A 170 -18.54 -16.41 46.70
CA THR A 170 -19.05 -17.79 46.47
C THR A 170 -18.43 -18.82 47.40
N LEU A 171 -17.37 -18.48 48.11
CA LEU A 171 -16.68 -19.34 49.05
C LEU A 171 -17.11 -19.11 50.54
N GLN A 172 -18.04 -18.15 50.76
CA GLN A 172 -18.71 -17.91 52.05
C GLN A 172 -20.10 -18.55 52.04
#